data_79f65bcfb629adf7d37b87c2f53eb912
#
_entry.id   79f65bcfb629adf7d37b87c2f53eb912
#
_cell.length_a   1.000
_cell.length_b   1.000
_cell.length_c   1.000
_cell.angle_alpha   90.00
_cell.angle_beta   90.00
_cell.angle_gamma   90.00
#
_symmetry.space_group_name_H-M   'P 1'
#
loop_
_entity.id
_entity.type
_entity.pdbx_description
1 polymer ?
#
loop_
_entity_poly.entity_id
_entity_poly.type
_entity_poly.pdbx_seq_one_letter_code
_entity_poly.pdbx_strand_id
1 'polypeptide(L)'
;VVVIGNPIHNPNIRELYLKEITGKQPASQIQTTVKVEEASILLGTIQMGESKEAVFRLTNTGNNPLVILDAATTCGCARPSFDKHPAKPGEILQVRVIMTPKDKGVFDETITVKCNTNQLIKLNIRGMAQ
;
A
#
# COMPACT_ATOMS: atom_id res chain seq x y z
N VAL A 1 -26.53 4.88 -2.58
CA VAL A 1 -25.95 4.11 -2.86
C VAL A 1 -25.90 2.88 -2.15
N VAL A 2 -25.60 2.03 -2.82
CA VAL A 2 -25.56 0.86 -2.33
C VAL A 2 -24.96 0.63 -1.13
N VAL A 3 -23.97 1.13 -0.96
CA VAL A 3 -23.28 0.89 0.09
C VAL A 3 -24.05 0.94 1.23
N ILE A 4 -24.94 1.72 1.16
CA ILE A 4 -25.64 1.86 2.18
C ILE A 4 -26.29 0.73 2.60
N GLY A 5 -26.77 0.09 1.83
CA GLY A 5 -27.56 -0.92 2.15
C GLY A 5 -27.08 -1.83 3.16
N ASN A 6 -25.91 -2.10 3.13
CA ASN A 6 -25.54 -3.06 4.04
C ASN A 6 -24.47 -2.93 4.76
N PRO A 7 -24.20 -2.07 5.18
CA PRO A 7 -23.07 -1.91 5.86
C PRO A 7 -22.98 -2.80 6.97
N ILE A 8 -23.99 -3.17 7.37
CA ILE A 8 -23.95 -3.89 8.46
C ILE A 8 -23.12 -4.98 8.52
N HIS A 9 -23.31 -5.85 7.83
CA HIS A 9 -22.53 -6.97 8.08
C HIS A 9 -21.54 -6.99 7.09
N ASN A 10 -21.26 -5.97 6.46
CA ASN A 10 -20.26 -6.07 5.58
C ASN A 10 -19.23 -5.11 5.81
N PRO A 11 -18.36 -5.36 6.53
CA PRO A 11 -17.35 -4.51 6.89
C PRO A 11 -16.34 -4.42 5.82
N ASN A 12 -16.41 -5.15 4.81
CA ASN A 12 -15.36 -5.15 3.86
C ASN A 12 -15.57 -4.03 2.85
N ILE A 13 -15.30 -2.82 3.25
CA ILE A 13 -15.48 -1.69 2.43
C ILE A 13 -14.57 -1.76 1.25
N ARG A 14 -13.51 -2.50 1.29
CA ARG A 14 -12.64 -2.66 0.16
C ARG A 14 -13.36 -3.31 -0.99
N GLU A 15 -14.11 -4.35 -0.74
CA GLU A 15 -14.82 -5.01 -1.80
C GLU A 15 -15.91 -4.13 -2.37
N LEU A 16 -16.57 -3.37 -1.55
CA LEU A 16 -17.61 -2.49 -2.04
C LEU A 16 -17.01 -1.42 -2.92
N TYR A 17 -15.84 -0.90 -2.53
CA TYR A 17 -15.19 0.10 -3.33
C TYR A 17 -14.78 -0.46 -4.68
N LEU A 18 -14.26 -1.66 -4.71
CA LEU A 18 -13.85 -2.27 -5.96
C LEU A 18 -15.02 -2.53 -6.88
N LYS A 19 -16.16 -2.87 -6.32
CA LYS A 19 -17.29 -3.11 -7.15
C LYS A 19 -17.76 -1.82 -7.75
N GLU A 20 -17.74 -0.76 -7.01
CA GLU A 20 -18.20 0.49 -7.55
C GLU A 20 -17.29 1.03 -8.63
N ILE A 21 -16.03 0.77 -8.52
CA ILE A 21 -15.12 1.20 -9.52
C ILE A 21 -15.46 0.59 -10.84
N THR A 22 -15.81 -0.67 -10.86
CA THR A 22 -16.10 -1.29 -12.11
C THR A 22 -17.44 -0.79 -12.55
N GLY A 23 -18.25 -0.31 -11.70
CA GLY A 23 -19.54 0.12 -12.05
C GLY A 23 -19.48 1.51 -12.51
N LYS A 24 -19.30 2.45 -11.85
CA LYS A 24 -19.33 3.67 -12.18
C LYS A 24 -18.86 4.63 -11.36
N GLN A 25 -18.40 4.93 -10.86
CA GLN A 25 -17.90 5.85 -10.21
C GLN A 25 -17.82 6.16 -9.02
N PRO A 26 -18.24 6.10 -8.52
CA PRO A 26 -18.18 6.52 -7.32
C PRO A 26 -16.94 6.44 -6.62
N ALA A 27 -15.91 6.07 -7.17
CA ALA A 27 -14.69 6.04 -6.46
C ALA A 27 -14.49 7.39 -5.82
N SER A 28 -14.96 8.42 -6.45
CA SER A 28 -14.75 9.73 -5.90
C SER A 28 -15.57 9.95 -4.65
N GLN A 29 -16.55 9.15 -4.39
CA GLN A 29 -17.37 9.34 -3.23
C GLN A 29 -16.77 8.69 -2.00
N ILE A 30 -15.81 7.82 -2.16
CA ILE A 30 -15.22 7.13 -1.03
C ILE A 30 -13.76 7.43 -0.97
N GLN A 31 -13.35 8.58 -1.35
CA GLN A 31 -11.95 8.91 -1.27
C GLN A 31 -11.58 9.48 0.07
N THR A 32 -10.36 9.30 0.44
CA THR A 32 -9.81 9.85 1.66
C THR A 32 -8.42 10.40 1.36
N THR A 33 -7.72 10.85 2.37
CA THR A 33 -6.34 11.30 2.22
C THR A 33 -5.44 10.46 3.11
N VAL A 34 -4.18 10.44 2.80
CA VAL A 34 -3.23 9.60 3.50
C VAL A 34 -1.93 10.33 3.71
N LYS A 35 -1.27 10.06 4.81
CA LYS A 35 0.06 10.56 5.07
C LYS A 35 0.99 9.38 5.22
N VAL A 36 2.11 9.40 4.51
CA VAL A 36 3.11 8.35 4.58
C VAL A 36 4.18 8.82 5.56
N GLU A 37 4.44 8.02 6.58
CA GLU A 37 5.39 8.43 7.58
C GLU A 37 6.78 8.49 7.02
N GLU A 38 7.21 7.52 6.29
CA GLU A 38 8.47 7.54 5.62
C GLU A 38 8.31 6.92 4.28
N ALA A 39 8.48 7.66 3.22
CA ALA A 39 8.29 7.12 1.88
C ALA A 39 9.54 6.45 1.33
N SER A 40 10.65 6.57 2.01
CA SER A 40 11.91 5.98 1.55
C SER A 40 12.58 5.30 2.74
N ILE A 41 12.97 4.05 2.57
CA ILE A 41 13.61 3.29 3.64
C ILE A 41 14.94 2.75 3.13
N LEU A 42 15.98 2.92 3.92
CA LEU A 42 17.29 2.37 3.61
C LEU A 42 17.40 1.04 4.32
N LEU A 43 17.59 -0.01 3.55
CA LEU A 43 17.71 -1.34 4.12
C LEU A 43 19.15 -1.69 4.50
N GLY A 44 20.11 -0.87 4.08
CA GLY A 44 21.50 -1.14 4.39
C GLY A 44 22.03 -2.27 3.52
N THR A 45 22.85 -3.11 4.10
CA THR A 45 23.49 -4.18 3.35
C THR A 45 22.75 -5.50 3.53
N ILE A 46 22.49 -6.19 2.44
CA ILE A 46 21.85 -7.48 2.47
C ILE A 46 22.81 -8.47 1.81
N GLN A 47 23.06 -9.60 2.45
CA GLN A 47 23.89 -10.62 1.87
C GLN A 47 23.11 -11.37 0.81
N MET A 48 23.76 -11.75 -0.27
CA MET A 48 23.08 -12.52 -1.30
C MET A 48 22.51 -13.81 -0.69
N GLY A 49 21.29 -14.07 -1.06
CA GLY A 49 20.58 -15.22 -0.50
C GLY A 49 19.75 -14.89 0.71
N GLU A 50 19.88 -13.69 1.25
CA GLU A 50 19.10 -13.27 2.39
C GLU A 50 18.03 -12.26 1.98
N SER A 51 17.07 -12.05 2.83
CA SER A 51 16.00 -11.09 2.57
C SER A 51 15.88 -10.13 3.73
N LYS A 52 15.43 -8.93 3.45
CA LYS A 52 15.11 -7.97 4.49
C LYS A 52 13.73 -7.39 4.22
N GLU A 53 13.06 -7.00 5.29
CA GLU A 53 11.73 -6.47 5.19
C GLU A 53 11.73 -4.96 5.47
N ALA A 54 11.03 -4.21 4.66
CA ALA A 54 10.80 -2.80 4.89
C ALA A 54 9.31 -2.63 5.21
N VAL A 55 8.98 -1.85 6.21
CA VAL A 55 7.60 -1.62 6.59
C VAL A 55 7.31 -0.14 6.45
N PHE A 56 6.30 0.18 5.65
CA PHE A 56 5.86 1.55 5.46
C PHE A 56 4.52 1.72 6.16
N ARG A 57 4.29 2.86 6.77
CA ARG A 57 3.05 3.14 7.48
C ARG A 57 2.29 4.25 6.81
N LEU A 58 1.03 3.99 6.53
CA LEU A 58 0.15 4.93 5.88
C LEU A 58 -0.95 5.30 6.86
N THR A 59 -1.05 6.57 7.20
CA THR A 59 -2.03 7.05 8.16
C THR A 59 -3.20 7.68 7.42
N ASN A 60 -4.39 7.28 7.78
CA ASN A 60 -5.59 7.85 7.18
C ASN A 60 -5.82 9.23 7.79
N THR A 61 -5.63 10.28 7.00
CA THR A 61 -5.79 11.63 7.49
C THR A 61 -7.10 12.25 7.03
N GLY A 62 -7.93 11.50 6.34
CA GLY A 62 -9.20 12.01 5.84
C GLY A 62 -10.38 11.58 6.69
N ASN A 63 -11.56 11.75 6.16
CA ASN A 63 -12.79 11.46 6.87
C ASN A 63 -13.46 10.16 6.47
N ASN A 64 -12.94 9.51 5.46
CA ASN A 64 -13.49 8.25 4.98
C ASN A 64 -12.50 7.14 5.23
N PRO A 65 -12.92 5.88 5.21
CA PRO A 65 -11.98 4.79 5.43
C PRO A 65 -10.91 4.75 4.36
N LEU A 66 -9.70 4.42 4.75
CA LEU A 66 -8.59 4.28 3.82
C LEU A 66 -8.49 2.81 3.43
N VAL A 67 -8.45 2.53 2.15
CA VAL A 67 -8.35 1.17 1.64
C VAL A 67 -7.18 1.10 0.69
N ILE A 68 -6.29 0.13 0.88
CA ILE A 68 -5.22 -0.11 -0.05
C ILE A 68 -5.75 -1.10 -1.08
N LEU A 69 -5.69 -0.72 -2.34
CA LEU A 69 -6.22 -1.53 -3.42
C LEU A 69 -5.15 -2.41 -4.06
N ASP A 70 -3.94 -1.92 -4.12
CA ASP A 70 -2.88 -2.68 -4.77
C ASP A 70 -1.52 -2.12 -4.36
N ALA A 71 -0.50 -2.94 -4.43
CA ALA A 71 0.88 -2.52 -4.22
C ALA A 71 1.72 -3.28 -5.22
N ALA A 72 2.43 -2.58 -6.07
CA ALA A 72 3.15 -3.21 -7.16
C ALA A 72 4.56 -2.65 -7.30
N THR A 73 5.44 -3.45 -7.83
CA THR A 73 6.80 -3.04 -8.11
C THR A 73 7.19 -3.67 -9.44
N THR A 74 8.14 -3.06 -10.14
CA THR A 74 8.61 -3.61 -11.40
C THR A 74 9.69 -4.65 -11.18
N CYS A 75 10.21 -4.78 -9.98
CA CYS A 75 11.26 -5.74 -9.71
C CYS A 75 10.71 -7.01 -9.11
N GLY A 76 11.04 -8.15 -9.71
CA GLY A 76 10.62 -9.42 -9.14
C GLY A 76 11.36 -9.75 -7.85
N CYS A 77 12.34 -8.95 -7.48
CA CYS A 77 13.10 -9.21 -6.26
C CYS A 77 12.45 -8.60 -5.03
N ALA A 78 11.44 -7.78 -5.20
CA ALA A 78 10.74 -7.19 -4.08
C ALA A 78 9.31 -7.72 -4.07
N ARG A 79 8.82 -8.10 -2.89
CA ARG A 79 7.48 -8.66 -2.76
C ARG A 79 6.68 -7.82 -1.79
N PRO A 80 5.78 -6.99 -2.30
CA PRO A 80 4.98 -6.16 -1.42
C PRO A 80 3.76 -6.91 -0.89
N SER A 81 3.37 -6.61 0.32
CA SER A 81 2.12 -7.08 0.87
C SER A 81 1.56 -5.96 1.72
N PHE A 82 0.28 -5.96 1.99
CA PHE A 82 -0.32 -4.86 2.71
C PHE A 82 -1.53 -5.32 3.51
N ASP A 83 -1.92 -4.49 4.48
CA ASP A 83 -3.09 -4.76 5.28
C ASP A 83 -4.32 -4.57 4.40
N LYS A 84 -5.21 -5.54 4.41
CA LYS A 84 -6.36 -5.53 3.53
C LYS A 84 -7.64 -5.02 4.17
N HIS A 85 -7.63 -4.76 5.46
CA HIS A 85 -8.79 -4.21 6.10
C HIS A 85 -8.82 -2.69 5.94
N PRO A 86 -9.97 -2.06 5.98
CA PRO A 86 -10.00 -0.60 5.88
C PRO A 86 -9.55 0.05 7.18
N ALA A 87 -8.94 1.21 7.08
CA ALA A 87 -8.48 1.96 8.23
C ALA A 87 -9.42 3.13 8.46
N LYS A 88 -9.87 3.30 9.68
CA LYS A 88 -10.71 4.44 10.01
C LYS A 88 -9.86 5.69 10.07
N PRO A 89 -10.45 6.87 10.07
CA PRO A 89 -9.67 8.10 10.20
C PRO A 89 -8.75 8.03 11.42
N GLY A 90 -7.50 8.32 11.21
CA GLY A 90 -6.49 8.27 12.27
C GLY A 90 -5.81 6.94 12.40
N GLU A 91 -6.30 5.89 11.77
CA GLU A 91 -5.67 4.58 11.86
C GLU A 91 -4.60 4.41 10.82
N ILE A 92 -3.73 3.44 11.03
CA ILE A 92 -2.58 3.20 10.17
C ILE A 92 -2.67 1.84 9.50
N LEU A 93 -2.38 1.82 8.22
CA LEU A 93 -2.21 0.55 7.48
C LEU A 93 -0.74 0.38 7.16
N GLN A 94 -0.28 -0.84 7.11
CA GLN A 94 1.11 -1.13 6.82
C GLN A 94 1.27 -1.75 5.44
N VAL A 95 2.33 -1.36 4.77
CA VAL A 95 2.76 -2.00 3.53
C VAL A 95 4.13 -2.60 3.84
N ARG A 96 4.27 -3.90 3.66
CA ARG A 96 5.52 -4.59 3.93
C ARG A 96 6.11 -5.04 2.63
N VAL A 97 7.39 -4.81 2.47
CA VAL A 97 8.08 -5.20 1.24
C VAL A 97 9.26 -6.07 1.64
N ILE A 98 9.30 -7.28 1.13
CA ILE A 98 10.41 -8.17 1.39
C ILE A 98 11.33 -8.11 0.18
N MET A 99 12.56 -7.67 0.41
CA MET A 99 13.53 -7.52 -0.65
C MET A 99 14.53 -8.68 -0.62
N THR A 100 14.64 -9.39 -1.73
CA THR A 100 15.59 -10.47 -1.88
C THR A 100 16.42 -10.15 -3.13
N PRO A 101 17.61 -9.60 -2.95
CA PRO A 101 18.39 -9.14 -4.11
C PRO A 101 18.77 -10.28 -5.04
N LYS A 102 18.72 -10.02 -6.33
CA LYS A 102 19.12 -11.02 -7.31
C LYS A 102 20.57 -10.82 -7.72
N ASP A 103 21.05 -9.60 -7.69
CA ASP A 103 22.39 -9.27 -8.11
C ASP A 103 23.09 -8.46 -7.07
N LYS A 104 24.40 -8.51 -7.05
CA LYS A 104 25.19 -7.73 -6.13
C LYS A 104 25.20 -6.28 -6.58
N GLY A 105 25.33 -5.38 -5.67
CA GLY A 105 25.44 -3.96 -5.95
C GLY A 105 24.33 -3.16 -5.31
N VAL A 106 24.28 -1.89 -5.64
CA VAL A 106 23.30 -1.00 -5.08
C VAL A 106 21.94 -1.27 -5.73
N PHE A 107 20.89 -1.27 -4.92
CA PHE A 107 19.55 -1.43 -5.48
C PHE A 107 18.69 -0.24 -5.03
N ASP A 108 17.72 0.11 -5.84
CA ASP A 108 16.82 1.22 -5.58
C ASP A 108 15.51 0.82 -6.24
N GLU A 109 14.53 0.41 -5.44
CA GLU A 109 13.27 -0.08 -5.99
C GLU A 109 12.11 0.79 -5.55
N THR A 110 11.16 0.99 -6.45
CA THR A 110 9.99 1.79 -6.17
C THR A 110 8.77 0.90 -6.10
N ILE A 111 7.98 1.07 -5.06
CA ILE A 111 6.74 0.34 -4.92
C ILE A 111 5.62 1.35 -5.09
N THR A 112 4.69 1.08 -5.99
CA THR A 112 3.56 1.95 -6.23
C THR A 112 2.36 1.38 -5.50
N VAL A 113 1.78 2.16 -4.61
CA VAL A 113 0.64 1.73 -3.81
C VAL A 113 -0.58 2.50 -4.27
N LYS A 114 -1.64 1.77 -4.61
CA LYS A 114 -2.87 2.37 -5.02
C LYS A 114 -3.86 2.27 -3.90
N CYS A 115 -4.42 3.39 -3.50
CA CYS A 115 -5.42 3.45 -2.46
C CYS A 115 -6.62 4.23 -2.99
N ASN A 116 -7.66 4.36 -2.17
CA ASN A 116 -8.81 5.17 -2.53
C ASN A 116 -8.49 6.65 -2.25
N THR A 117 -7.39 7.12 -2.81
CA THR A 117 -6.94 8.49 -2.69
C THR A 117 -6.77 9.06 -4.09
N ASN A 118 -6.62 10.38 -4.20
CA ASN A 118 -6.48 10.98 -5.51
C ASN A 118 -5.22 10.62 -6.24
N GLN A 119 -4.20 10.27 -5.56
CA GLN A 119 -2.90 10.05 -6.19
C GLN A 119 -2.32 8.72 -5.78
N LEU A 120 -1.49 8.18 -6.64
CA LEU A 120 -0.75 6.97 -6.30
C LEU A 120 0.34 7.33 -5.30
N ILE A 121 0.62 6.42 -4.41
CA ILE A 121 1.66 6.61 -3.41
C ILE A 121 2.89 5.87 -3.88
N LYS A 122 4.01 6.54 -3.90
CA LYS A 122 5.25 5.91 -4.31
C LYS A 122 6.16 5.75 -3.12
N LEU A 123 6.58 4.53 -2.87
CA LEU A 123 7.47 4.20 -1.78
C LEU A 123 8.78 3.69 -2.38
N ASN A 124 9.86 3.88 -1.66
CA ASN A 124 11.16 3.54 -2.20
C ASN A 124 12.00 2.77 -1.19
N ILE A 125 12.70 1.76 -1.64
CA ILE A 125 13.64 1.04 -0.78
C ILE A 125 15.00 1.05 -1.46
N ARG A 126 16.03 1.27 -0.68
CA ARG A 126 17.38 1.34 -1.17
C ARG A 126 18.31 0.54 -0.29
N GLY A 127 19.35 0.05 -0.86
CA GLY A 127 20.35 -0.67 -0.10
C GLY A 127 21.43 -1.22 -1.01
N MET A 128 22.22 -2.12 -0.47
CA MET A 128 23.30 -2.72 -1.20
C MET A 128 23.32 -4.23 -0.97
N ALA A 129 23.48 -4.99 -2.02
CA ALA A 129 23.57 -6.44 -1.92
C ALA A 129 25.02 -6.85 -2.06
N GLN A 130 25.47 -7.71 -1.18
CA GLN A 130 26.87 -8.20 -1.21
C GLN A 130 26.95 -9.69 -1.38
#